data_e5d31a5e21f515bf4df95a226d026307
#
_entry.id   e5d31a5e21f515bf4df95a226d026307
#
_cell.length_a   1.000
_cell.length_b   1.000
_cell.length_c   1.000
_cell.angle_alpha   90.00
_cell.angle_beta   90.00
_cell.angle_gamma   90.00
#
_symmetry.space_group_name_H-M   'P 1'
#
loop_
_entity.id
_entity.type
_entity.pdbx_description
1 polymer ?
#
loop_
_entity_poly.entity_id
_entity_poly.type
_entity_poly.pdbx_seq_one_letter_code
_entity_poly.pdbx_strand_id
1 'polypeptide(L)'
;VPHDAKVTQMINHAFAFDVIVCQSEFEALVLEASQIKAHTPKYNILLKDDKGYSYVKITHGPWPRISAALQKDDENADYIGPFTSAFAVREMVETAQNCFLLPRCNKEFPRDIGKGRPCLNAHIGKCMAVCGGKITCEAYNEAVQGALRMIRYGKKDIVKQLKEKMQAASDRLDFETAALLRDQIAAIDRVAAGQKVVMD
;
A
#
# COMPACT_ATOMS: atom_id res chain seq x y z
N VAL A 1 12.09 -25.93 19.84
CA VAL A 1 12.45 -25.74 18.42
C VAL A 1 13.94 -25.40 18.40
N PRO A 2 14.80 -26.15 17.68
CA PRO A 2 16.21 -25.81 17.59
C PRO A 2 16.35 -24.47 16.88
N HIS A 3 16.74 -23.42 17.59
CA HIS A 3 17.09 -22.14 17.02
C HIS A 3 18.40 -22.25 16.24
N ASP A 4 18.49 -21.56 15.12
CA ASP A 4 19.75 -21.41 14.37
C ASP A 4 20.83 -20.89 15.31
N ALA A 5 22.06 -21.40 15.19
CA ALA A 5 23.21 -21.04 16.04
C ALA A 5 23.39 -19.50 16.10
N LYS A 6 23.08 -18.78 15.04
CA LYS A 6 23.09 -17.32 14.96
C LYS A 6 22.07 -16.67 15.90
N VAL A 7 20.84 -17.19 15.94
CA VAL A 7 19.77 -16.68 16.80
C VAL A 7 20.12 -16.94 18.27
N THR A 8 20.67 -18.11 18.59
CA THR A 8 21.11 -18.44 19.93
C THR A 8 22.23 -17.49 20.41
N GLN A 9 23.21 -17.19 19.55
CA GLN A 9 24.25 -16.22 19.83
C GLN A 9 23.70 -14.81 20.04
N MET A 10 22.77 -14.37 19.23
CA MET A 10 22.10 -13.06 19.35
C MET A 10 21.40 -12.92 20.71
N ILE A 11 20.62 -13.93 21.09
CA ILE A 11 19.88 -13.94 22.36
C ILE A 11 20.85 -13.89 23.55
N ASN A 12 21.96 -14.65 23.51
CA ASN A 12 22.95 -14.65 24.56
C ASN A 12 23.69 -13.31 24.74
N HIS A 13 23.65 -12.42 23.75
CA HIS A 13 24.22 -11.06 23.82
C HIS A 13 23.19 -9.98 24.13
N ALA A 14 21.91 -10.33 24.23
CA ALA A 14 20.85 -9.38 24.56
C ALA A 14 20.71 -9.26 26.09
N PHE A 15 20.97 -8.08 26.62
CA PHE A 15 20.86 -7.77 28.06
C PHE A 15 19.58 -7.05 28.43
N ALA A 16 19.01 -6.32 27.46
CA ALA A 16 17.77 -5.56 27.61
C ALA A 16 17.07 -5.42 26.24
N PHE A 17 15.81 -5.08 26.27
CA PHE A 17 15.05 -4.69 25.08
C PHE A 17 14.18 -3.49 25.38
N ASP A 18 14.02 -2.62 24.38
CA ASP A 18 13.11 -1.49 24.41
C ASP A 18 11.98 -1.74 23.41
N VAL A 19 10.80 -1.18 23.69
CA VAL A 19 9.62 -1.33 22.83
C VAL A 19 9.16 0.05 22.38
N ILE A 20 9.07 0.24 21.06
CA ILE A 20 8.47 1.43 20.46
C ILE A 20 7.15 1.02 19.83
N VAL A 21 6.05 1.53 20.36
CA VAL A 21 4.71 1.25 19.83
C VAL A 21 4.44 2.15 18.64
N CYS A 22 4.19 1.55 17.49
CA CYS A 22 3.84 2.25 16.24
C CYS A 22 2.33 2.21 16.01
N GLN A 23 1.79 3.21 15.33
CA GLN A 23 0.36 3.31 15.03
C GLN A 23 -0.06 2.44 13.84
N SER A 24 0.89 2.09 12.97
CA SER A 24 0.66 1.25 11.79
C SER A 24 1.84 0.32 11.54
N GLU A 25 1.58 -0.78 10.83
CA GLU A 25 2.62 -1.69 10.32
C GLU A 25 3.63 -0.94 9.43
N PHE A 26 3.15 0.02 8.65
CA PHE A 26 3.99 0.91 7.85
C PHE A 26 5.00 1.67 8.70
N GLU A 27 4.55 2.31 9.77
CA GLU A 27 5.42 3.06 10.68
C GLU A 27 6.46 2.15 11.33
N ALA A 28 6.05 0.95 11.74
CA ALA A 28 6.95 -0.05 12.30
C ALA A 28 8.05 -0.46 11.31
N LEU A 29 7.70 -0.73 10.04
CA LEU A 29 8.66 -1.08 8.99
C LEU A 29 9.64 0.05 8.67
N VAL A 30 9.18 1.30 8.63
CA VAL A 30 10.05 2.47 8.41
C VAL A 30 10.96 2.68 9.60
N LEU A 31 10.44 2.54 10.82
CA LEU A 31 11.23 2.66 12.05
C LEU A 31 12.28 1.56 12.13
N GLU A 32 11.94 0.30 11.85
CA GLU A 32 12.88 -0.82 11.79
C GLU A 32 14.05 -0.52 10.84
N ALA A 33 13.75 -0.12 9.60
CA ALA A 33 14.77 0.21 8.61
C ALA A 33 15.66 1.37 9.07
N SER A 34 15.06 2.39 9.69
CA SER A 34 15.78 3.55 10.25
C SER A 34 16.72 3.14 11.39
N GLN A 35 16.26 2.33 12.34
CA GLN A 35 17.06 1.84 13.47
C GLN A 35 18.21 0.95 13.01
N ILE A 36 17.97 0.05 12.04
CA ILE A 36 19.01 -0.80 11.49
C ILE A 36 20.10 0.03 10.80
N LYS A 37 19.71 1.06 10.06
CA LYS A 37 20.65 1.97 9.40
C LYS A 37 21.45 2.81 10.40
N ALA A 38 20.80 3.30 11.45
CA ALA A 38 21.45 4.09 12.50
C ALA A 38 22.42 3.27 13.35
N HIS A 39 22.05 2.05 13.73
CA HIS A 39 22.80 1.21 14.68
C HIS A 39 23.66 0.13 14.03
N THR A 40 23.49 -0.14 12.72
CA THR A 40 24.20 -1.17 11.95
C THR A 40 24.42 -2.48 12.72
N PRO A 41 23.35 -3.09 13.30
CA PRO A 41 23.47 -4.19 14.25
C PRO A 41 24.15 -5.41 13.64
N LYS A 42 25.01 -6.08 14.42
CA LYS A 42 25.88 -7.18 13.99
C LYS A 42 25.11 -8.37 13.37
N TYR A 43 23.92 -8.66 13.90
CA TYR A 43 23.13 -9.83 13.54
C TYR A 43 22.12 -9.58 12.41
N ASN A 44 21.86 -8.32 12.03
CA ASN A 44 21.02 -7.97 10.86
C ASN A 44 21.89 -7.89 9.60
N ILE A 45 21.99 -9.01 8.88
CA ILE A 45 22.85 -9.11 7.68
C ILE A 45 22.18 -8.46 6.46
N LEU A 46 20.87 -8.57 6.33
CA LEU A 46 20.12 -8.23 5.11
C LEU A 46 20.00 -6.72 4.83
N LEU A 47 20.34 -5.85 5.78
CA LEU A 47 20.03 -4.42 5.70
C LEU A 47 21.27 -3.52 5.73
N LYS A 48 22.47 -4.09 5.64
CA LYS A 48 23.73 -3.34 5.60
C LYS A 48 24.09 -2.82 4.21
N ASP A 49 23.60 -3.48 3.16
CA ASP A 49 23.80 -3.04 1.78
C ASP A 49 22.51 -2.41 1.24
N ASP A 50 22.64 -1.30 0.50
CA ASP A 50 21.52 -0.60 -0.19
C ASP A 50 20.76 -1.49 -1.20
N LYS A 51 21.28 -2.68 -1.50
CA LYS A 51 20.70 -3.67 -2.43
C LYS A 51 19.50 -4.46 -1.90
N GLY A 52 19.18 -4.34 -0.61
CA GLY A 52 18.10 -5.12 0.04
C GLY A 52 16.81 -4.35 0.30
N TYR A 53 16.76 -3.05 -0.01
CA TYR A 53 15.59 -2.23 0.27
C TYR A 53 14.55 -2.31 -0.85
N SER A 54 13.31 -2.06 -0.47
CA SER A 54 12.18 -1.91 -1.39
C SER A 54 11.43 -0.62 -1.09
N TYR A 55 10.78 -0.09 -2.10
CA TYR A 55 10.09 1.19 -2.03
C TYR A 55 8.69 1.08 -2.65
N VAL A 56 7.79 1.92 -2.19
CA VAL A 56 6.57 2.23 -2.95
C VAL A 56 6.90 3.41 -3.86
N LYS A 57 6.84 3.19 -5.17
CA LYS A 57 7.07 4.19 -6.21
C LYS A 57 5.74 4.82 -6.61
N ILE A 58 5.71 6.14 -6.71
CA ILE A 58 4.56 6.93 -7.17
C ILE A 58 5.05 7.78 -8.34
N THR A 59 4.57 7.53 -9.54
CA THR A 59 4.97 8.33 -10.72
C THR A 59 4.32 9.70 -10.69
N HIS A 60 5.01 10.72 -11.20
CA HIS A 60 4.46 12.06 -11.35
C HIS A 60 3.50 12.14 -12.55
N GLY A 61 2.72 13.22 -12.60
CA GLY A 61 1.80 13.53 -13.69
C GLY A 61 0.33 13.50 -13.30
N PRO A 62 -0.56 13.76 -14.24
CA PRO A 62 -1.99 13.84 -13.97
C PRO A 62 -2.63 12.47 -13.66
N TRP A 63 -1.98 11.37 -14.06
CA TRP A 63 -2.41 9.99 -13.85
C TRP A 63 -1.33 9.17 -13.13
N PRO A 64 -1.00 9.50 -11.86
CA PRO A 64 0.10 8.85 -11.15
C PRO A 64 -0.19 7.36 -10.92
N ARG A 65 0.87 6.56 -10.95
CA ARG A 65 0.79 5.12 -10.65
C ARG A 65 1.53 4.79 -9.37
N ILE A 66 0.98 3.86 -8.63
CA ILE A 66 1.61 3.30 -7.43
C ILE A 66 2.13 1.92 -7.80
N SER A 67 3.39 1.63 -7.51
CA SER A 67 4.02 0.33 -7.74
C SER A 67 5.09 0.02 -6.70
N ALA A 68 5.47 -1.25 -6.57
CA ALA A 68 6.64 -1.63 -5.78
C ALA A 68 7.91 -1.46 -6.64
N ALA A 69 8.98 -0.94 -6.04
CA ALA A 69 10.28 -0.77 -6.66
C ALA A 69 11.39 -1.29 -5.73
N LEU A 70 12.46 -1.84 -6.33
CA LEU A 70 13.64 -2.31 -5.59
C LEU A 70 14.73 -1.23 -5.47
N GLN A 71 14.65 -0.19 -6.30
CA GLN A 71 15.61 0.91 -6.35
C GLN A 71 14.87 2.21 -6.69
N LYS A 72 15.51 3.33 -6.38
CA LYS A 72 15.04 4.66 -6.80
C LYS A 72 15.68 4.98 -8.16
N ASP A 73 15.08 4.45 -9.22
CA ASP A 73 15.59 4.47 -10.60
C ASP A 73 14.96 5.54 -11.50
N ASP A 74 14.00 6.31 -10.98
CA ASP A 74 13.24 7.27 -11.77
C ASP A 74 13.14 8.61 -11.03
N GLU A 75 13.76 9.64 -11.60
CA GLU A 75 13.74 11.00 -11.06
C GLU A 75 12.35 11.65 -11.14
N ASN A 76 11.47 11.14 -12.02
CA ASN A 76 10.08 11.59 -12.17
C ASN A 76 9.10 10.79 -11.30
N ALA A 77 9.56 10.27 -10.17
CA ALA A 77 8.73 9.55 -9.23
C ALA A 77 9.10 9.86 -7.79
N ASP A 78 8.09 9.85 -6.92
CA ASP A 78 8.27 9.86 -5.48
C ASP A 78 8.43 8.44 -4.95
N TYR A 79 9.19 8.29 -3.87
CA TYR A 79 9.44 7.00 -3.24
C TYR A 79 9.14 7.06 -1.75
N ILE A 80 8.33 6.11 -1.28
CA ILE A 80 8.05 5.91 0.13
C ILE A 80 8.82 4.67 0.59
N GLY A 81 9.53 4.77 1.68
CA GLY A 81 10.44 3.75 2.22
C GLY A 81 11.76 4.38 2.66
N PRO A 82 12.79 3.61 2.98
CA PRO A 82 13.04 2.22 2.59
C PRO A 82 12.30 1.18 3.44
N PHE A 83 11.95 0.05 2.83
CA PHE A 83 11.38 -1.10 3.49
C PHE A 83 12.32 -2.30 3.39
N THR A 84 12.30 -3.15 4.40
CA THR A 84 13.18 -4.32 4.51
C THR A 84 12.66 -5.54 3.74
N SER A 85 11.36 -5.61 3.51
CA SER A 85 10.68 -6.74 2.86
C SER A 85 10.04 -6.34 1.53
N ALA A 86 10.61 -6.82 0.44
CA ALA A 86 10.02 -6.64 -0.90
C ALA A 86 8.65 -7.32 -1.04
N PHE A 87 8.43 -8.43 -0.32
CA PHE A 87 7.16 -9.12 -0.30
C PHE A 87 6.09 -8.25 0.36
N ALA A 88 6.36 -7.71 1.56
CA ALA A 88 5.43 -6.83 2.28
C ALA A 88 5.07 -5.58 1.45
N VAL A 89 6.05 -4.98 0.77
CA VAL A 89 5.79 -3.81 -0.10
C VAL A 89 4.87 -4.18 -1.27
N ARG A 90 5.11 -5.30 -1.94
CA ARG A 90 4.26 -5.77 -3.04
C ARG A 90 2.83 -6.03 -2.58
N GLU A 91 2.67 -6.73 -1.46
CA GLU A 91 1.38 -7.04 -0.87
C GLU A 91 0.61 -5.77 -0.46
N MET A 92 1.30 -4.83 0.18
CA MET A 92 0.74 -3.53 0.58
C MET A 92 0.26 -2.73 -0.64
N VAL A 93 1.08 -2.64 -1.69
CA VAL A 93 0.74 -1.95 -2.95
C VAL A 93 -0.44 -2.64 -3.63
N GLU A 94 -0.42 -3.97 -3.74
CA GLU A 94 -1.49 -4.73 -4.36
C GLU A 94 -2.81 -4.59 -3.60
N THR A 95 -2.75 -4.62 -2.27
CA THR A 95 -3.90 -4.38 -1.40
C THR A 95 -4.50 -3.00 -1.64
N ALA A 96 -3.68 -1.95 -1.63
CA ALA A 96 -4.13 -0.59 -1.88
C ALA A 96 -4.73 -0.43 -3.30
N GLN A 97 -4.08 -1.01 -4.32
CA GLN A 97 -4.60 -1.00 -5.69
C GLN A 97 -5.97 -1.69 -5.80
N ASN A 98 -6.15 -2.83 -5.12
CA ASN A 98 -7.42 -3.57 -5.11
C ASN A 98 -8.53 -2.79 -4.39
N CYS A 99 -8.22 -2.19 -3.23
CA CYS A 99 -9.19 -1.42 -2.43
C CYS A 99 -9.69 -0.17 -3.16
N PHE A 100 -8.82 0.48 -3.93
CA PHE A 100 -9.13 1.70 -4.65
C PHE A 100 -9.33 1.49 -6.15
N LEU A 101 -9.42 0.22 -6.60
CA LEU A 101 -9.66 -0.18 -8.00
C LEU A 101 -8.67 0.44 -8.99
N LEU A 102 -7.44 0.68 -8.58
CA LEU A 102 -6.42 1.33 -9.40
C LEU A 102 -5.97 0.42 -10.56
N PRO A 103 -5.65 0.98 -11.74
CA PRO A 103 -5.20 0.21 -12.89
C PRO A 103 -3.86 -0.48 -12.63
N ARG A 104 -3.79 -1.80 -12.86
CA ARG A 104 -2.56 -2.62 -12.79
C ARG A 104 -2.06 -3.07 -14.16
N CYS A 105 -2.70 -2.59 -15.24
CA CYS A 105 -2.32 -2.91 -16.62
C CYS A 105 -1.19 -2.02 -17.12
N ASN A 106 -0.58 -2.40 -18.26
CA ASN A 106 0.51 -1.65 -18.90
C ASN A 106 0.04 -0.49 -19.79
N LYS A 107 -1.26 -0.12 -19.74
CA LYS A 107 -1.77 1.03 -20.50
C LYS A 107 -1.22 2.32 -19.94
N GLU A 108 -0.83 3.23 -20.80
CA GLU A 108 -0.30 4.56 -20.43
C GLU A 108 -1.38 5.63 -20.53
N PHE A 109 -1.54 6.42 -19.47
CA PHE A 109 -2.53 7.49 -19.42
C PHE A 109 -1.83 8.86 -19.49
N PRO A 110 -2.36 9.83 -20.25
CA PRO A 110 -3.67 9.83 -20.93
C PRO A 110 -3.71 9.14 -22.30
N ARG A 111 -2.57 8.70 -22.86
CA ARG A 111 -2.42 8.19 -24.22
C ARG A 111 -3.47 7.14 -24.61
N ASP A 112 -3.78 6.22 -23.72
CA ASP A 112 -4.63 5.05 -23.96
C ASP A 112 -6.09 5.23 -23.48
N ILE A 113 -6.46 6.46 -23.05
CA ILE A 113 -7.85 6.77 -22.67
C ILE A 113 -8.71 6.81 -23.94
N GLY A 114 -9.84 6.12 -23.90
CA GLY A 114 -10.79 6.03 -25.02
C GLY A 114 -10.31 5.13 -26.16
N LYS A 115 -9.12 4.51 -26.05
CA LYS A 115 -8.59 3.62 -27.09
C LYS A 115 -8.85 2.15 -26.75
N GLY A 116 -9.73 1.53 -27.53
CA GLY A 116 -10.06 0.12 -27.42
C GLY A 116 -11.00 -0.23 -26.27
N ARG A 117 -11.28 -1.52 -26.13
CA ARG A 117 -12.20 -2.02 -25.09
C ARG A 117 -11.51 -2.11 -23.73
N PRO A 118 -12.24 -1.84 -22.64
CA PRO A 118 -11.76 -2.13 -21.30
C PRO A 118 -11.38 -3.61 -21.14
N CYS A 119 -10.39 -3.88 -20.32
CA CYS A 119 -9.91 -5.25 -20.06
C CYS A 119 -10.84 -6.01 -19.10
N LEU A 120 -10.58 -7.31 -18.92
CA LEU A 120 -11.35 -8.17 -18.01
C LEU A 120 -11.47 -7.58 -16.60
N ASN A 121 -10.40 -6.99 -16.05
CA ASN A 121 -10.43 -6.40 -14.71
C ASN A 121 -11.45 -5.27 -14.57
N ALA A 122 -11.70 -4.51 -15.65
CA ALA A 122 -12.76 -3.51 -15.67
C ALA A 122 -14.16 -4.16 -15.66
N HIS A 123 -14.35 -5.22 -16.44
CA HIS A 123 -15.63 -5.92 -16.53
C HIS A 123 -16.02 -6.64 -15.23
N ILE A 124 -15.06 -7.17 -14.50
CA ILE A 124 -15.30 -7.86 -13.20
C ILE A 124 -15.20 -6.92 -11.99
N GLY A 125 -15.18 -5.59 -12.20
CA GLY A 125 -15.18 -4.61 -11.12
C GLY A 125 -13.88 -4.54 -10.28
N LYS A 126 -12.75 -5.03 -10.82
CA LYS A 126 -11.43 -4.97 -10.16
C LYS A 126 -10.57 -3.79 -10.61
N CYS A 127 -11.10 -2.92 -11.46
CA CYS A 127 -10.43 -1.72 -11.96
C CYS A 127 -11.47 -0.66 -12.29
N MET A 128 -11.21 0.59 -11.94
CA MET A 128 -12.07 1.73 -12.24
C MET A 128 -12.17 2.08 -13.74
N ALA A 129 -11.45 1.34 -14.61
CA ALA A 129 -11.51 1.46 -16.07
C ALA A 129 -11.20 2.86 -16.62
N VAL A 130 -10.13 3.50 -16.13
CA VAL A 130 -9.65 4.80 -16.65
C VAL A 130 -9.54 4.79 -18.16
N CYS A 131 -9.09 3.67 -18.76
CA CYS A 131 -8.99 3.49 -20.20
C CYS A 131 -10.34 3.60 -20.95
N GLY A 132 -11.47 3.49 -20.27
CA GLY A 132 -12.80 3.67 -20.82
C GLY A 132 -13.23 5.13 -21.04
N GLY A 133 -12.46 6.09 -20.52
CA GLY A 133 -12.68 7.52 -20.68
C GLY A 133 -13.84 8.11 -19.87
N LYS A 134 -14.43 7.33 -18.96
CA LYS A 134 -15.53 7.79 -18.10
C LYS A 134 -15.07 8.36 -16.76
N ILE A 135 -13.85 8.05 -16.35
CA ILE A 135 -13.27 8.48 -15.06
C ILE A 135 -12.55 9.81 -15.28
N THR A 136 -12.88 10.79 -14.46
CA THR A 136 -12.18 12.09 -14.49
C THR A 136 -10.81 11.98 -13.81
N CYS A 137 -9.92 12.90 -14.14
CA CYS A 137 -8.59 12.97 -13.55
C CYS A 137 -8.67 13.19 -12.03
N GLU A 138 -9.63 14.01 -11.58
CA GLU A 138 -9.87 14.32 -10.17
C GLU A 138 -10.30 13.07 -9.41
N ALA A 139 -11.29 12.33 -9.90
CA ALA A 139 -11.76 11.09 -9.27
C ALA A 139 -10.66 10.01 -9.20
N TYR A 140 -9.83 9.93 -10.24
CA TYR A 140 -8.66 9.05 -10.22
C TYR A 140 -7.65 9.45 -9.16
N ASN A 141 -7.31 10.75 -9.09
CA ASN A 141 -6.35 11.26 -8.11
C ASN A 141 -6.87 11.10 -6.67
N GLU A 142 -8.16 11.27 -6.42
CA GLU A 142 -8.75 10.97 -5.11
C GLU A 142 -8.56 9.52 -4.70
N ALA A 143 -8.75 8.58 -5.63
CA ALA A 143 -8.52 7.16 -5.40
C ALA A 143 -7.02 6.88 -5.11
N VAL A 144 -6.11 7.48 -5.86
CA VAL A 144 -4.65 7.38 -5.61
C VAL A 144 -4.29 7.93 -4.23
N GLN A 145 -4.80 9.11 -3.86
CA GLN A 145 -4.56 9.69 -2.53
C GLN A 145 -5.15 8.82 -1.41
N GLY A 146 -6.29 8.19 -1.64
CA GLY A 146 -6.87 7.20 -0.73
C GLY A 146 -5.95 6.00 -0.53
N ALA A 147 -5.41 5.45 -1.62
CA ALA A 147 -4.46 4.35 -1.60
C ALA A 147 -3.16 4.72 -0.86
N LEU A 148 -2.62 5.91 -1.10
CA LEU A 148 -1.42 6.42 -0.41
C LEU A 148 -1.65 6.63 1.09
N ARG A 149 -2.83 7.13 1.47
CA ARG A 149 -3.20 7.23 2.91
C ARG A 149 -3.30 5.85 3.55
N MET A 150 -3.87 4.86 2.85
CA MET A 150 -3.92 3.49 3.35
C MET A 150 -2.53 2.90 3.56
N ILE A 151 -1.60 3.13 2.63
CA ILE A 151 -0.21 2.71 2.75
C ILE A 151 0.48 3.37 3.96
N ARG A 152 0.28 4.68 4.17
CA ARG A 152 0.96 5.45 5.24
C ARG A 152 0.40 5.21 6.64
N TYR A 153 -0.92 5.19 6.77
CA TYR A 153 -1.61 5.20 8.08
C TYR A 153 -2.30 3.88 8.42
N GLY A 154 -2.25 2.93 7.49
CA GLY A 154 -2.87 1.64 7.66
C GLY A 154 -4.37 1.61 7.40
N LYS A 155 -4.93 0.40 7.43
CA LYS A 155 -6.31 0.12 7.08
C LYS A 155 -7.32 0.72 8.06
N LYS A 156 -7.02 0.68 9.37
CA LYS A 156 -7.97 1.07 10.42
C LYS A 156 -8.39 2.54 10.30
N ASP A 157 -7.43 3.42 10.04
CA ASP A 157 -7.69 4.86 9.91
C ASP A 157 -8.50 5.19 8.66
N ILE A 158 -8.21 4.52 7.55
CA ILE A 158 -8.99 4.69 6.32
C ILE A 158 -10.43 4.22 6.50
N VAL A 159 -10.65 3.05 7.10
CA VAL A 159 -12.02 2.55 7.36
C VAL A 159 -12.77 3.51 8.28
N LYS A 160 -12.12 4.07 9.29
CA LYS A 160 -12.74 5.08 10.17
C LYS A 160 -13.16 6.32 9.39
N GLN A 161 -12.25 6.91 8.60
CA GLN A 161 -12.54 8.09 7.78
C GLN A 161 -13.65 7.83 6.74
N LEU A 162 -13.66 6.65 6.10
CA LEU A 162 -14.69 6.28 5.14
C LEU A 162 -16.05 6.12 5.83
N LYS A 163 -16.11 5.55 7.03
CA LYS A 163 -17.35 5.46 7.83
C LYS A 163 -17.89 6.83 8.21
N GLU A 164 -17.03 7.75 8.62
CA GLU A 164 -17.41 9.14 8.93
C GLU A 164 -17.98 9.85 7.69
N LYS A 165 -17.33 9.70 6.53
CA LYS A 165 -17.82 10.25 5.25
C LYS A 165 -19.14 9.62 4.81
N MET A 166 -19.29 8.30 4.99
CA MET A 166 -20.51 7.57 4.66
C MET A 166 -21.69 8.07 5.51
N GLN A 167 -21.46 8.25 6.81
CA GLN A 167 -22.47 8.80 7.69
C GLN A 167 -22.85 10.23 7.30
N ALA A 168 -21.87 11.09 7.03
CA ALA A 168 -22.13 12.46 6.58
C ALA A 168 -22.88 12.55 5.25
N ALA A 169 -22.64 11.60 4.31
CA ALA A 169 -23.40 11.50 3.07
C ALA A 169 -24.86 11.05 3.36
N SER A 170 -25.04 10.06 4.22
CA SER A 170 -26.36 9.59 4.65
C SER A 170 -27.17 10.70 5.32
N ASP A 171 -26.56 11.48 6.21
CA ASP A 171 -27.20 12.59 6.92
C ASP A 171 -27.69 13.70 5.95
N ARG A 172 -27.02 13.83 4.80
CA ARG A 172 -27.42 14.75 3.71
C ARG A 172 -28.38 14.11 2.71
N LEU A 173 -28.84 12.88 2.96
CA LEU A 173 -29.70 12.08 2.07
C LEU A 173 -29.05 11.76 0.70
N ASP A 174 -27.72 11.85 0.62
CA ASP A 174 -26.94 11.42 -0.56
C ASP A 174 -26.66 9.92 -0.48
N PHE A 175 -27.69 9.14 -0.77
CA PHE A 175 -27.64 7.68 -0.63
C PHE A 175 -26.74 7.01 -1.68
N GLU A 176 -26.56 7.63 -2.85
CA GLU A 176 -25.66 7.10 -3.89
C GLU A 176 -24.20 7.15 -3.41
N THR A 177 -23.76 8.30 -2.90
CA THR A 177 -22.42 8.45 -2.32
C THR A 177 -22.24 7.55 -1.08
N ALA A 178 -23.25 7.46 -0.22
CA ALA A 178 -23.19 6.59 0.94
C ALA A 178 -23.06 5.11 0.56
N ALA A 179 -23.76 4.64 -0.48
CA ALA A 179 -23.67 3.29 -0.99
C ALA A 179 -22.28 2.98 -1.57
N LEU A 180 -21.68 3.89 -2.35
CA LEU A 180 -20.33 3.76 -2.88
C LEU A 180 -19.29 3.64 -1.75
N LEU A 181 -19.39 4.48 -0.72
CA LEU A 181 -18.48 4.44 0.44
C LEU A 181 -18.65 3.14 1.25
N ARG A 182 -19.87 2.65 1.42
CA ARG A 182 -20.14 1.34 2.05
C ARG A 182 -19.47 0.21 1.28
N ASP A 183 -19.62 0.19 -0.03
CA ASP A 183 -19.06 -0.85 -0.90
C ASP A 183 -17.52 -0.80 -0.91
N GLN A 184 -16.93 0.40 -0.82
CA GLN A 184 -15.50 0.60 -0.66
C GLN A 184 -15.00 0.06 0.69
N ILE A 185 -15.68 0.33 1.80
CA ILE A 185 -15.36 -0.23 3.13
C ILE A 185 -15.42 -1.76 3.07
N ALA A 186 -16.48 -2.32 2.49
CA ALA A 186 -16.63 -3.77 2.35
C ALA A 186 -15.52 -4.40 1.49
N ALA A 187 -15.02 -3.71 0.46
CA ALA A 187 -13.88 -4.16 -0.33
C ALA A 187 -12.59 -4.19 0.49
N ILE A 188 -12.32 -3.14 1.26
CA ILE A 188 -11.18 -3.06 2.19
C ILE A 188 -11.24 -4.19 3.24
N ASP A 189 -12.41 -4.49 3.79
CA ASP A 189 -12.59 -5.54 4.80
C ASP A 189 -12.42 -6.94 4.22
N ARG A 190 -12.87 -7.20 3.00
CA ARG A 190 -12.68 -8.49 2.31
C ARG A 190 -11.22 -8.79 2.00
N VAL A 191 -10.47 -7.81 1.53
CA VAL A 191 -9.03 -7.99 1.24
C VAL A 191 -8.26 -8.36 2.50
N ALA A 192 -8.60 -7.76 3.65
CA ALA A 192 -7.95 -8.09 4.91
C ALA A 192 -8.36 -9.45 5.50
N ALA A 193 -9.57 -9.92 5.22
CA ALA A 193 -10.00 -11.26 5.63
C ALA A 193 -9.25 -12.35 4.84
N GLY A 194 -8.96 -12.09 3.54
CA GLY A 194 -8.18 -12.99 2.70
C GLY A 194 -6.71 -13.13 3.12
N GLN A 195 -6.13 -12.09 3.74
CA GLN A 195 -4.74 -12.14 4.23
C GLN A 195 -4.57 -12.99 5.50
N LYS A 196 -5.59 -13.10 6.35
CA LYS A 196 -5.53 -13.97 7.54
C LYS A 196 -5.49 -15.47 7.22
N VAL A 197 -6.00 -15.90 6.06
CA VAL A 197 -6.08 -17.32 5.66
C VAL A 197 -4.75 -17.83 5.09
N VAL A 198 -3.81 -16.95 4.72
CA VAL A 198 -2.51 -17.32 4.14
C VAL A 198 -1.39 -17.36 5.20
N MET A 199 -1.66 -16.94 6.44
CA MET A 199 -0.69 -16.90 7.54
C MET A 199 -0.89 -18.02 8.58
N ASP A 200 -1.83 -18.96 8.39
CA ASP A 200 -1.97 -20.23 9.08
C ASP A 200 -1.43 -21.35 8.17
#